data_f5a3b2c45b0a86301ce7388a61bf9234
#
_entry.id   f5a3b2c45b0a86301ce7388a61bf9234
#
_cell.length_a   1.000
_cell.length_b   1.000
_cell.length_c   1.000
_cell.angle_alpha   90.00
_cell.angle_beta   90.00
_cell.angle_gamma   90.00
#
_symmetry.space_group_name_H-M   'P 1'
#
loop_
_entity.id
_entity.type
_entity.pdbx_description
1 polymer ?
#
loop_
_entity_poly.entity_id
_entity_poly.type
_entity_poly.pdbx_seq_one_letter_code
_entity_poly.pdbx_strand_id
1 'polypeptide(L)'
;MKEKKEKESAKSVIINSVDRSIDILEYLFRQGNDTSISQISKDLDIYKSTVFRTLATLENRGYVVQNKNSDQYSIGPKLYAYSTLPHDDIITESVRPLLQEIRDAYGECVTYGILEQEWNGMYANVPLITIESTHNLGLSRKISNQTECYCASLGKCLLAFTENVNLDVYKDAEFTPFTEHTITNYEDLMRELEKVRYQGYAVDAEEREIGLYCLGVPVLNGHGNAVAAISISGPKSRVKDEHFEEKITLMKEISARITREVYL
;
A
#
# COMPACT_ATOMS: atom_id res chain seq x y z
N MET A 1 31.77 -1.51 9.87
CA MET A 1 31.80 -0.94 11.24
C MET A 1 31.02 0.37 11.38
N LYS A 2 30.93 1.25 10.38
CA LYS A 2 30.11 2.47 10.41
C LYS A 2 28.60 2.16 10.37
N GLU A 3 28.15 1.29 9.46
CA GLU A 3 26.73 0.91 9.35
C GLU A 3 26.13 0.25 10.60
N LYS A 4 26.95 -0.53 11.33
CA LYS A 4 26.50 -1.15 12.59
C LYS A 4 26.32 -0.12 13.70
N LYS A 5 27.14 0.96 13.70
CA LYS A 5 27.01 2.07 14.65
C LYS A 5 25.82 3.00 14.33
N GLU A 6 25.48 3.17 13.05
CA GLU A 6 24.31 3.97 12.64
C GLU A 6 23.00 3.25 12.95
N LYS A 7 22.91 1.93 12.74
CA LYS A 7 21.76 1.11 13.16
C LYS A 7 21.60 1.01 14.69
N GLU A 8 22.70 0.98 15.45
CA GLU A 8 22.63 1.07 16.92
C GLU A 8 22.25 2.45 17.41
N SER A 9 22.65 3.52 16.74
CA SER A 9 22.26 4.91 17.07
C SER A 9 20.76 5.16 16.79
N ALA A 10 20.21 4.64 15.69
CA ALA A 10 18.78 4.77 15.39
C ALA A 10 17.90 4.01 16.41
N LYS A 11 18.32 2.84 16.88
CA LYS A 11 17.62 2.10 17.94
C LYS A 11 17.59 2.82 19.30
N SER A 12 18.54 3.71 19.57
CA SER A 12 18.60 4.46 20.85
C SER A 12 17.61 5.63 20.94
N VAL A 13 16.95 6.00 19.82
CA VAL A 13 15.98 7.11 19.75
C VAL A 13 14.53 6.62 19.85
N ILE A 14 14.28 5.32 19.63
CA ILE A 14 12.93 4.74 19.66
C ILE A 14 12.44 4.58 21.09
N ILE A 15 11.24 5.10 21.39
CA ILE A 15 10.55 4.91 22.66
C ILE A 15 9.79 3.58 22.57
N ASN A 16 10.36 2.50 23.11
CA ASN A 16 9.80 1.15 23.03
C ASN A 16 8.33 1.01 23.46
N SER A 17 7.85 1.84 24.39
CA SER A 17 6.45 1.79 24.81
C SER A 17 5.50 2.36 23.76
N VAL A 18 5.94 3.35 22.99
CA VAL A 18 5.18 3.93 21.87
C VAL A 18 5.18 2.94 20.72
N ASP A 19 6.35 2.41 20.35
CA ASP A 19 6.56 1.42 19.31
C ASP A 19 5.62 0.22 19.49
N ARG A 20 5.66 -0.43 20.67
CA ARG A 20 4.75 -1.53 21.01
C ARG A 20 3.26 -1.17 20.97
N SER A 21 2.92 0.09 21.26
CA SER A 21 1.53 0.53 21.16
C SER A 21 1.07 0.62 19.73
N ILE A 22 1.95 1.02 18.82
CA ILE A 22 1.72 1.04 17.38
C ILE A 22 1.62 -0.40 16.86
N ASP A 23 2.57 -1.29 17.20
CA ASP A 23 2.53 -2.71 16.83
C ASP A 23 1.18 -3.37 17.17
N ILE A 24 0.65 -3.10 18.37
CA ILE A 24 -0.64 -3.65 18.80
C ILE A 24 -1.81 -3.09 17.97
N LEU A 25 -1.80 -1.78 17.66
CA LEU A 25 -2.83 -1.17 16.81
C LEU A 25 -2.81 -1.74 15.40
N GLU A 26 -1.63 -1.83 14.78
CA GLU A 26 -1.45 -2.39 13.44
C GLU A 26 -1.84 -3.87 13.39
N TYR A 27 -1.48 -4.65 14.41
CA TYR A 27 -1.89 -6.03 14.55
C TYR A 27 -3.41 -6.18 14.58
N LEU A 28 -4.12 -5.41 15.42
CA LEU A 28 -5.59 -5.43 15.49
C LEU A 28 -6.24 -5.00 14.17
N PHE A 29 -5.66 -4.01 13.51
CA PHE A 29 -6.14 -3.54 12.19
C PHE A 29 -6.07 -4.67 11.15
N ARG A 30 -4.94 -5.38 11.08
CA ARG A 30 -4.74 -6.50 10.14
C ARG A 30 -5.66 -7.69 10.41
N GLN A 31 -5.89 -8.01 11.68
CA GLN A 31 -6.77 -9.12 12.04
C GLN A 31 -8.21 -8.88 11.58
N GLY A 32 -8.67 -7.63 11.56
CA GLY A 32 -10.02 -7.26 11.16
C GLY A 32 -11.15 -7.83 12.02
N ASN A 33 -10.80 -8.62 13.05
CA ASN A 33 -11.71 -9.32 13.96
C ASN A 33 -11.30 -9.09 15.41
N ASP A 34 -12.24 -9.36 16.33
CA ASP A 34 -11.97 -9.35 17.76
C ASP A 34 -10.85 -10.32 18.12
N THR A 35 -9.85 -9.87 18.88
CA THR A 35 -8.65 -10.65 19.22
C THR A 35 -8.35 -10.62 20.72
N SER A 36 -7.95 -11.76 21.28
CA SER A 36 -7.65 -11.89 22.71
C SER A 36 -6.25 -11.38 23.06
N ILE A 37 -6.06 -10.91 24.31
CA ILE A 37 -4.73 -10.54 24.85
C ILE A 37 -3.72 -11.67 24.69
N SER A 38 -4.14 -12.92 24.84
CA SER A 38 -3.26 -14.08 24.73
C SER A 38 -2.73 -14.26 23.31
N GLN A 39 -3.57 -14.02 22.30
CA GLN A 39 -3.19 -14.10 20.89
C GLN A 39 -2.24 -12.97 20.54
N ILE A 40 -2.57 -11.72 20.89
CA ILE A 40 -1.70 -10.55 20.66
C ILE A 40 -0.32 -10.76 21.32
N SER A 41 -0.31 -11.22 22.57
CA SER A 41 0.92 -11.49 23.32
C SER A 41 1.80 -12.54 22.65
N LYS A 42 1.20 -13.60 22.12
CA LYS A 42 1.90 -14.69 21.45
C LYS A 42 2.46 -14.25 20.09
N ASP A 43 1.66 -13.59 19.29
CA ASP A 43 2.00 -13.27 17.89
C ASP A 43 3.00 -12.11 17.79
N LEU A 44 2.96 -11.17 18.73
CA LEU A 44 3.90 -10.03 18.79
C LEU A 44 5.09 -10.27 19.75
N ASP A 45 5.17 -11.41 20.43
CA ASP A 45 6.19 -11.69 21.46
C ASP A 45 6.27 -10.59 22.55
N ILE A 46 5.10 -10.09 22.99
CA ILE A 46 4.97 -9.06 24.03
C ILE A 46 4.34 -9.69 25.27
N TYR A 47 4.89 -9.41 26.46
CA TYR A 47 4.32 -9.89 27.72
C TYR A 47 2.84 -9.48 27.87
N LYS A 48 1.97 -10.42 28.28
CA LYS A 48 0.52 -10.21 28.50
C LYS A 48 0.20 -8.98 29.36
N SER A 49 1.00 -8.73 30.40
CA SER A 49 0.85 -7.57 31.27
C SER A 49 1.10 -6.24 30.52
N THR A 50 2.03 -6.23 29.58
CA THR A 50 2.31 -5.07 28.71
C THR A 50 1.17 -4.87 27.72
N VAL A 51 0.73 -5.94 27.05
CA VAL A 51 -0.42 -5.90 26.13
C VAL A 51 -1.65 -5.35 26.82
N PHE A 52 -1.99 -5.88 28.01
CA PHE A 52 -3.13 -5.42 28.80
C PHE A 52 -3.07 -3.93 29.12
N ARG A 53 -1.92 -3.44 29.62
CA ARG A 53 -1.75 -2.01 29.98
C ARG A 53 -1.82 -1.11 28.74
N THR A 54 -1.28 -1.55 27.64
CA THR A 54 -1.35 -0.82 26.36
C THR A 54 -2.77 -0.75 25.85
N LEU A 55 -3.48 -1.89 25.81
CA LEU A 55 -4.89 -1.95 25.38
C LEU A 55 -5.78 -1.09 26.26
N ALA A 56 -5.62 -1.15 27.58
CA ALA A 56 -6.38 -0.29 28.51
C ALA A 56 -6.14 1.20 28.25
N THR A 57 -4.91 1.59 27.89
CA THR A 57 -4.56 2.97 27.53
C THR A 57 -5.22 3.37 26.22
N LEU A 58 -5.14 2.51 25.20
CA LEU A 58 -5.71 2.74 23.87
C LEU A 58 -7.25 2.79 23.91
N GLU A 59 -7.86 1.92 24.73
CA GLU A 59 -9.32 1.88 24.95
C GLU A 59 -9.80 3.16 25.64
N ASN A 60 -9.12 3.60 26.71
CA ASN A 60 -9.44 4.86 27.39
C ASN A 60 -9.36 6.08 26.43
N ARG A 61 -8.56 5.98 25.37
CA ARG A 61 -8.41 7.00 24.33
C ARG A 61 -9.33 6.78 23.12
N GLY A 62 -10.07 5.68 23.08
CA GLY A 62 -11.02 5.33 22.01
C GLY A 62 -10.38 4.76 20.72
N TYR A 63 -9.09 4.44 20.75
CA TYR A 63 -8.38 3.81 19.63
C TYR A 63 -8.68 2.31 19.49
N VAL A 64 -9.04 1.67 20.59
CA VAL A 64 -9.39 0.26 20.68
C VAL A 64 -10.70 0.15 21.46
N VAL A 65 -11.47 -0.89 21.23
CA VAL A 65 -12.69 -1.24 21.98
C VAL A 65 -12.59 -2.67 22.47
N GLN A 66 -13.06 -2.93 23.69
CA GLN A 66 -13.24 -4.28 24.20
C GLN A 66 -14.67 -4.76 23.97
N ASN A 67 -14.81 -5.94 23.40
CA ASN A 67 -16.09 -6.63 23.33
C ASN A 67 -16.39 -7.26 24.71
N LYS A 68 -17.39 -6.71 25.39
CA LYS A 68 -17.76 -7.11 26.76
C LYS A 68 -18.24 -8.55 26.90
N ASN A 69 -18.61 -9.20 25.79
CA ASN A 69 -19.12 -10.59 25.82
C ASN A 69 -18.00 -11.61 25.63
N SER A 70 -16.93 -11.25 24.92
CA SER A 70 -15.81 -12.14 24.58
C SER A 70 -14.48 -11.78 25.24
N ASP A 71 -14.41 -10.64 25.94
CA ASP A 71 -13.18 -10.03 26.47
C ASP A 71 -12.08 -9.83 25.40
N GLN A 72 -12.46 -9.77 24.13
CA GLN A 72 -11.59 -9.57 23.00
C GLN A 72 -11.56 -8.09 22.59
N TYR A 73 -10.53 -7.69 21.84
CA TYR A 73 -10.26 -6.31 21.46
C TYR A 73 -10.26 -6.17 19.93
N SER A 74 -10.78 -5.03 19.46
CA SER A 74 -10.73 -4.63 18.07
C SER A 74 -10.47 -3.12 17.94
N ILE A 75 -10.25 -2.67 16.71
CA ILE A 75 -10.03 -1.25 16.39
C ILE A 75 -11.23 -0.41 16.80
N GLY A 76 -10.96 0.69 17.50
CA GLY A 76 -11.98 1.60 18.02
C GLY A 76 -12.42 2.67 17.00
N PRO A 77 -13.60 3.28 17.23
CA PRO A 77 -14.22 4.23 16.30
C PRO A 77 -13.39 5.49 16.05
N LYS A 78 -12.45 5.82 16.94
CA LYS A 78 -11.62 7.01 16.78
C LYS A 78 -10.69 6.94 15.57
N LEU A 79 -10.15 5.76 15.24
CA LEU A 79 -9.34 5.58 14.04
C LEU A 79 -10.18 5.72 12.77
N TYR A 80 -11.41 5.21 12.77
CA TYR A 80 -12.33 5.43 11.67
C TYR A 80 -12.67 6.92 11.49
N ALA A 81 -12.86 7.66 12.59
CA ALA A 81 -13.13 9.10 12.53
C ALA A 81 -11.96 9.87 11.91
N TYR A 82 -10.71 9.46 12.15
CA TYR A 82 -9.55 10.09 11.52
C TYR A 82 -9.46 9.80 10.02
N SER A 83 -9.84 8.61 9.57
CA SER A 83 -9.85 8.25 8.15
C SER A 83 -10.93 8.98 7.34
N THR A 84 -11.95 9.53 8.00
CA THR A 84 -13.03 10.30 7.37
C THR A 84 -12.81 11.82 7.38
N LEU A 85 -11.74 12.29 8.04
CA LEU A 85 -11.37 13.70 7.95
C LEU A 85 -11.01 14.01 6.50
N PRO A 86 -11.52 15.13 5.93
CA PRO A 86 -11.06 15.58 4.64
C PRO A 86 -9.53 15.76 4.72
N HIS A 87 -8.79 14.99 3.92
CA HIS A 87 -7.38 15.27 3.69
C HIS A 87 -7.32 16.45 2.72
N ASP A 88 -7.60 17.65 3.22
CA ASP A 88 -7.34 18.92 2.55
C ASP A 88 -5.84 19.20 2.58
N ASP A 89 -5.07 18.23 2.10
CA ASP A 89 -3.65 18.45 1.89
C ASP A 89 -3.39 18.85 0.43
N ILE A 90 -2.33 19.60 0.23
CA ILE A 90 -1.91 20.11 -1.08
C ILE A 90 -1.81 18.96 -2.10
N ILE A 91 -1.42 17.76 -1.64
CA ILE A 91 -1.29 16.58 -2.49
C ILE A 91 -2.66 16.17 -3.04
N THR A 92 -3.68 16.04 -2.19
CA THR A 92 -5.02 15.63 -2.62
C THR A 92 -5.65 16.66 -3.55
N GLU A 93 -5.54 17.97 -3.24
CA GLU A 93 -6.08 19.03 -4.07
C GLU A 93 -5.42 19.10 -5.45
N SER A 94 -4.08 18.96 -5.52
CA SER A 94 -3.33 19.03 -6.77
C SER A 94 -3.43 17.74 -7.59
N VAL A 95 -3.38 16.56 -6.95
CA VAL A 95 -3.34 15.28 -7.65
C VAL A 95 -4.70 14.83 -8.14
N ARG A 96 -5.76 15.03 -7.35
CA ARG A 96 -7.12 14.56 -7.68
C ARG A 96 -7.64 14.99 -9.05
N PRO A 97 -7.51 16.26 -9.48
CA PRO A 97 -7.94 16.67 -10.82
C PRO A 97 -7.20 15.94 -11.94
N LEU A 98 -5.89 15.70 -11.75
CA LEU A 98 -5.05 14.99 -12.72
C LEU A 98 -5.44 13.52 -12.86
N LEU A 99 -5.82 12.87 -11.76
CA LEU A 99 -6.35 11.50 -11.81
C LEU A 99 -7.74 11.44 -12.48
N GLN A 100 -8.55 12.49 -12.30
CA GLN A 100 -9.85 12.60 -12.96
C GLN A 100 -9.70 12.68 -14.47
N GLU A 101 -8.67 13.34 -15.01
CA GLU A 101 -8.38 13.37 -16.45
C GLU A 101 -8.22 11.95 -17.02
N ILE A 102 -7.48 11.07 -16.32
CA ILE A 102 -7.32 9.66 -16.73
C ILE A 102 -8.66 8.91 -16.70
N ARG A 103 -9.41 9.07 -15.58
CA ARG A 103 -10.70 8.44 -15.41
C ARG A 103 -11.70 8.90 -16.47
N ASP A 104 -11.73 10.18 -16.79
CA ASP A 104 -12.66 10.75 -17.76
C ASP A 104 -12.33 10.32 -19.19
N ALA A 105 -11.04 10.06 -19.49
CA ALA A 105 -10.61 9.55 -20.78
C ALA A 105 -11.01 8.07 -21.01
N TYR A 106 -10.96 7.24 -19.98
CA TYR A 106 -11.10 5.78 -20.13
C TYR A 106 -12.22 5.15 -19.29
N GLY A 107 -12.85 5.89 -18.39
CA GLY A 107 -13.97 5.41 -17.57
C GLY A 107 -13.59 4.45 -16.44
N GLU A 108 -12.34 4.08 -16.28
CA GLU A 108 -11.88 3.07 -15.33
C GLU A 108 -11.45 3.66 -13.97
N CYS A 109 -11.33 2.79 -12.98
CA CYS A 109 -10.85 3.16 -11.66
C CYS A 109 -9.38 3.63 -11.72
N VAL A 110 -9.08 4.79 -11.11
CA VAL A 110 -7.72 5.34 -11.06
C VAL A 110 -7.30 5.49 -9.61
N THR A 111 -6.11 4.99 -9.28
CA THR A 111 -5.56 5.03 -7.91
C THR A 111 -4.20 5.71 -7.91
N TYR A 112 -3.99 6.58 -6.92
CA TYR A 112 -2.70 7.12 -6.53
C TYR A 112 -2.34 6.53 -5.16
N GLY A 113 -1.14 5.99 -5.01
CA GLY A 113 -0.72 5.34 -3.78
C GLY A 113 0.78 5.38 -3.57
N ILE A 114 1.17 5.05 -2.36
CA ILE A 114 2.56 5.06 -1.87
C ILE A 114 3.01 3.68 -1.42
N LEU A 115 4.32 3.54 -1.23
CA LEU A 115 4.92 2.33 -0.67
C LEU A 115 4.93 2.41 0.85
N GLU A 116 4.53 1.33 1.50
CA GLU A 116 4.68 1.14 2.94
C GLU A 116 5.38 -0.19 3.21
N GLN A 117 6.27 -0.22 4.19
CA GLN A 117 6.90 -1.45 4.64
C GLN A 117 6.04 -2.06 5.75
N GLU A 118 5.64 -3.30 5.57
CA GLU A 118 4.89 -4.06 6.57
C GLU A 118 5.80 -4.60 7.68
N TRP A 119 5.21 -5.00 8.79
CA TRP A 119 5.90 -5.58 9.95
C TRP A 119 6.72 -6.85 9.63
N ASN A 120 6.30 -7.65 8.62
CA ASN A 120 7.02 -8.83 8.12
C ASN A 120 8.23 -8.46 7.25
N GLY A 121 8.48 -7.16 7.05
CA GLY A 121 9.53 -6.61 6.22
C GLY A 121 9.20 -6.51 4.73
N MET A 122 8.13 -7.13 4.27
CA MET A 122 7.62 -6.98 2.90
C MET A 122 7.04 -5.59 2.67
N TYR A 123 6.63 -5.33 1.45
CA TYR A 123 6.06 -4.04 1.07
C TYR A 123 4.64 -4.20 0.53
N ALA A 124 3.80 -3.27 0.95
CA ALA A 124 2.44 -3.08 0.44
C ALA A 124 2.32 -1.73 -0.26
N ASN A 125 1.43 -1.62 -1.21
CA ASN A 125 1.00 -0.33 -1.73
C ASN A 125 -0.25 0.14 -0.98
N VAL A 126 -0.19 1.39 -0.52
CA VAL A 126 -1.27 2.05 0.22
C VAL A 126 -1.93 3.07 -0.68
N PRO A 127 -3.22 2.89 -1.04
CA PRO A 127 -3.96 3.88 -1.80
C PRO A 127 -4.25 5.11 -0.95
N LEU A 128 -3.85 6.29 -1.43
CA LEU A 128 -4.15 7.59 -0.83
C LEU A 128 -5.35 8.27 -1.49
N ILE A 129 -5.44 8.18 -2.83
CA ILE A 129 -6.54 8.74 -3.61
C ILE A 129 -7.05 7.66 -4.56
N THR A 130 -8.36 7.45 -4.58
CA THR A 130 -9.03 6.60 -5.55
C THR A 130 -10.15 7.40 -6.23
N ILE A 131 -10.17 7.35 -7.56
CA ILE A 131 -11.25 7.88 -8.40
C ILE A 131 -12.00 6.67 -8.96
N GLU A 132 -13.25 6.54 -8.56
CA GLU A 132 -14.10 5.42 -8.96
C GLU A 132 -14.34 5.39 -10.47
N SER A 133 -14.51 4.17 -10.99
CA SER A 133 -14.93 3.95 -12.38
C SER A 133 -16.30 4.56 -12.67
N THR A 134 -16.50 5.04 -13.89
CA THR A 134 -17.83 5.48 -14.37
C THR A 134 -18.67 4.32 -14.90
N HIS A 135 -18.09 3.14 -15.07
CA HIS A 135 -18.79 1.94 -15.52
C HIS A 135 -19.49 1.23 -14.37
N ASN A 136 -20.67 0.65 -14.62
CA ASN A 136 -21.40 -0.17 -13.65
C ASN A 136 -20.62 -1.45 -13.27
N LEU A 137 -19.86 -2.02 -14.19
CA LEU A 137 -18.93 -3.11 -13.94
C LEU A 137 -17.50 -2.52 -13.88
N GLY A 138 -16.96 -2.40 -12.72
CA GLY A 138 -15.62 -1.85 -12.48
C GLY A 138 -15.06 -2.32 -11.16
N LEU A 139 -13.79 -2.02 -10.93
CA LEU A 139 -13.15 -2.26 -9.66
C LEU A 139 -13.67 -1.23 -8.63
N SER A 140 -14.30 -1.71 -7.56
CA SER A 140 -14.63 -0.88 -6.39
C SER A 140 -13.59 -1.18 -5.30
N ARG A 141 -12.68 -0.24 -5.06
CA ARG A 141 -11.71 -0.34 -3.97
C ARG A 141 -12.15 0.51 -2.78
N LYS A 142 -12.25 -0.10 -1.62
CA LYS A 142 -12.26 0.68 -0.37
C LYS A 142 -10.85 1.24 -0.14
N ILE A 143 -10.76 2.51 0.20
CA ILE A 143 -9.50 3.27 0.43
C ILE A 143 -8.54 2.56 1.41
N SER A 144 -9.02 1.66 2.25
CA SER A 144 -8.24 0.94 3.26
C SER A 144 -7.60 -0.39 2.82
N ASN A 145 -7.77 -0.81 1.58
CA ASN A 145 -7.23 -2.09 1.14
C ASN A 145 -5.80 -1.92 0.61
N GLN A 146 -4.83 -2.11 1.50
CA GLN A 146 -3.46 -2.39 1.12
C GLN A 146 -3.41 -3.61 0.20
N THR A 147 -2.49 -3.60 -0.75
CA THR A 147 -2.26 -4.74 -1.65
C THR A 147 -0.78 -5.06 -1.69
N GLU A 148 -0.48 -6.33 -1.79
CA GLU A 148 0.88 -6.84 -1.94
C GLU A 148 1.52 -6.27 -3.20
N CYS A 149 2.76 -5.77 -3.07
CA CYS A 149 3.43 -5.07 -4.16
C CYS A 149 3.83 -5.99 -5.31
N TYR A 150 4.09 -7.28 -5.06
CA TYR A 150 4.58 -8.20 -6.08
C TYR A 150 3.54 -8.58 -7.14
N CYS A 151 2.25 -8.46 -6.86
CA CYS A 151 1.15 -8.82 -7.76
C CYS A 151 0.23 -7.65 -8.15
N ALA A 152 0.66 -6.41 -7.92
CA ALA A 152 -0.08 -5.21 -8.26
C ALA A 152 0.77 -4.27 -9.13
N SER A 153 0.20 -3.71 -10.20
CA SER A 153 0.93 -2.81 -11.11
C SER A 153 1.50 -1.59 -10.38
N LEU A 154 0.72 -1.00 -9.47
CA LEU A 154 1.14 0.13 -8.62
C LEU A 154 2.31 -0.29 -7.71
N GLY A 155 2.19 -1.44 -7.04
CA GLY A 155 3.21 -1.99 -6.17
C GLY A 155 4.52 -2.30 -6.89
N LYS A 156 4.48 -2.91 -8.08
CA LYS A 156 5.66 -3.20 -8.89
C LYS A 156 6.38 -1.92 -9.33
N CYS A 157 5.64 -0.86 -9.67
CA CYS A 157 6.25 0.46 -9.93
C CYS A 157 6.97 1.00 -8.69
N LEU A 158 6.35 0.93 -7.54
CA LEU A 158 6.94 1.41 -6.29
C LEU A 158 8.18 0.62 -5.91
N LEU A 159 8.15 -0.72 -5.97
CA LEU A 159 9.33 -1.56 -5.70
C LEU A 159 10.48 -1.30 -6.69
N ALA A 160 10.15 -1.00 -7.95
CA ALA A 160 11.15 -0.80 -8.99
C ALA A 160 11.89 0.53 -8.86
N PHE A 161 11.24 1.60 -8.38
CA PHE A 161 11.76 2.96 -8.46
C PHE A 161 11.93 3.66 -7.10
N THR A 162 11.45 3.10 -5.97
CA THR A 162 11.67 3.71 -4.66
C THR A 162 13.11 3.47 -4.19
N GLU A 163 13.74 4.51 -3.67
CA GLU A 163 15.10 4.45 -3.12
C GLU A 163 15.12 3.63 -1.82
N ASN A 164 16.22 2.91 -1.59
CA ASN A 164 16.49 2.15 -0.36
C ASN A 164 15.47 1.03 -0.05
N VAL A 165 14.72 0.56 -1.03
CA VAL A 165 13.87 -0.63 -0.87
C VAL A 165 14.76 -1.86 -0.70
N ASN A 166 14.58 -2.58 0.41
CA ASN A 166 15.28 -3.83 0.65
C ASN A 166 14.52 -4.99 -0.02
N LEU A 167 14.85 -5.32 -1.25
CA LEU A 167 14.22 -6.41 -1.99
C LEU A 167 14.62 -7.80 -1.49
N ASP A 168 15.68 -7.91 -0.69
CA ASP A 168 16.14 -9.21 -0.14
C ASP A 168 15.12 -9.84 0.82
N VAL A 169 14.20 -9.05 1.36
CA VAL A 169 13.09 -9.55 2.19
C VAL A 169 12.18 -10.52 1.44
N TYR A 170 12.16 -10.45 0.11
CA TYR A 170 11.36 -11.34 -0.73
C TYR A 170 12.03 -12.70 -1.02
N LYS A 171 13.33 -12.91 -0.67
CA LYS A 171 14.03 -14.18 -0.89
C LYS A 171 13.43 -15.31 -0.08
N ASP A 172 13.09 -15.03 1.16
CA ASP A 172 12.54 -16.00 2.11
C ASP A 172 11.05 -15.76 2.39
N ALA A 173 10.41 -14.86 1.61
CA ALA A 173 9.00 -14.53 1.81
C ALA A 173 8.08 -15.60 1.24
N GLU A 174 6.95 -15.81 1.90
CA GLU A 174 5.86 -16.63 1.38
C GLU A 174 4.97 -15.77 0.48
N PHE A 175 4.98 -16.07 -0.82
CA PHE A 175 4.12 -15.42 -1.80
C PHE A 175 2.75 -16.08 -1.82
N THR A 176 1.69 -15.34 -1.65
CA THR A 176 0.32 -15.85 -1.80
C THR A 176 -0.02 -15.94 -3.29
N PRO A 177 -0.32 -17.14 -3.83
CA PRO A 177 -0.76 -17.31 -5.22
C PRO A 177 -2.26 -16.98 -5.33
N PHE A 178 -2.60 -15.78 -5.78
CA PHE A 178 -3.99 -15.37 -5.96
C PHE A 178 -4.63 -15.99 -7.22
N THR A 179 -3.81 -16.14 -8.26
CA THR A 179 -4.18 -16.77 -9.53
C THR A 179 -3.00 -17.61 -10.05
N GLU A 180 -3.20 -18.30 -11.15
CA GLU A 180 -2.12 -19.00 -11.87
C GLU A 180 -1.07 -18.05 -12.49
N HIS A 181 -1.38 -16.75 -12.60
CA HIS A 181 -0.51 -15.71 -13.15
C HIS A 181 0.28 -14.95 -12.09
N THR A 182 -0.03 -15.16 -10.81
CA THR A 182 0.66 -14.48 -9.71
C THR A 182 2.15 -14.81 -9.68
N ILE A 183 3.00 -13.81 -9.57
CA ILE A 183 4.44 -14.02 -9.29
C ILE A 183 4.58 -14.62 -7.90
N THR A 184 5.25 -15.78 -7.81
CA THR A 184 5.33 -16.58 -6.57
C THR A 184 6.75 -16.89 -6.11
N ASN A 185 7.76 -16.25 -6.69
CA ASN A 185 9.15 -16.41 -6.28
C ASN A 185 9.97 -15.15 -6.52
N TYR A 186 11.10 -15.07 -5.84
CA TYR A 186 12.00 -13.93 -5.87
C TYR A 186 12.60 -13.66 -7.25
N GLU A 187 13.04 -14.69 -7.96
CA GLU A 187 13.70 -14.57 -9.25
C GLU A 187 12.79 -13.99 -10.31
N ASP A 188 11.53 -14.42 -10.33
CA ASP A 188 10.52 -13.89 -11.25
C ASP A 188 10.16 -12.44 -10.90
N LEU A 189 10.05 -12.13 -9.60
CA LEU A 189 9.84 -10.75 -9.17
C LEU A 189 11.00 -9.85 -9.63
N MET A 190 12.25 -10.26 -9.44
CA MET A 190 13.41 -9.45 -9.86
C MET A 190 13.42 -9.21 -11.36
N ARG A 191 13.12 -10.23 -12.17
CA ARG A 191 13.01 -10.08 -13.64
C ARG A 191 11.89 -9.12 -14.04
N GLU A 192 10.76 -9.21 -13.38
CA GLU A 192 9.65 -8.28 -13.66
C GLU A 192 10.01 -6.84 -13.27
N LEU A 193 10.66 -6.62 -12.11
CA LEU A 193 11.09 -5.28 -11.69
C LEU A 193 12.15 -4.68 -12.62
N GLU A 194 13.07 -5.48 -13.16
CA GLU A 194 14.03 -5.03 -14.20
C GLU A 194 13.29 -4.57 -15.48
N LYS A 195 12.31 -5.35 -15.92
CA LYS A 195 11.46 -4.99 -17.06
C LYS A 195 10.69 -3.70 -16.79
N VAL A 196 10.13 -3.54 -15.58
CA VAL A 196 9.42 -2.32 -15.16
C VAL A 196 10.35 -1.10 -15.20
N ARG A 197 11.59 -1.22 -14.70
CA ARG A 197 12.59 -0.15 -14.79
C ARG A 197 12.92 0.24 -16.23
N TYR A 198 13.06 -0.74 -17.11
CA TYR A 198 13.39 -0.50 -18.51
C TYR A 198 12.25 0.20 -19.28
N GLN A 199 11.01 -0.26 -19.13
CA GLN A 199 9.86 0.27 -19.88
C GLN A 199 9.17 1.48 -19.21
N GLY A 200 9.39 1.69 -17.90
CA GLY A 200 8.84 2.80 -17.13
C GLY A 200 7.36 2.67 -16.79
N TYR A 201 6.82 1.45 -16.80
CA TYR A 201 5.47 1.12 -16.35
C TYR A 201 5.40 -0.34 -15.91
N ALA A 202 4.40 -0.71 -15.14
CA ALA A 202 4.11 -2.08 -14.74
C ALA A 202 2.67 -2.46 -15.11
N VAL A 203 2.42 -3.75 -15.24
CA VAL A 203 1.07 -4.30 -15.42
C VAL A 203 0.79 -5.34 -14.34
N ASP A 204 -0.46 -5.44 -13.89
CA ASP A 204 -1.03 -6.61 -13.28
C ASP A 204 -1.90 -7.27 -14.35
N ALA A 205 -1.44 -8.40 -14.85
CA ALA A 205 -2.08 -9.14 -15.93
C ALA A 205 -2.83 -10.35 -15.38
N GLU A 206 -3.93 -10.11 -14.65
CA GLU A 206 -4.71 -11.15 -13.97
C GLU A 206 -3.92 -11.81 -12.80
N GLU A 207 -2.89 -11.14 -12.26
CA GLU A 207 -2.07 -11.68 -11.17
C GLU A 207 -2.81 -11.67 -9.83
N ARG A 208 -3.64 -10.65 -9.59
CA ARG A 208 -4.44 -10.53 -8.38
C ARG A 208 -5.82 -11.19 -8.50
N GLU A 209 -6.45 -11.10 -9.67
CA GLU A 209 -7.79 -11.63 -9.93
C GLU A 209 -7.97 -11.88 -11.43
N ILE A 210 -8.54 -13.04 -11.77
CA ILE A 210 -8.83 -13.40 -13.17
C ILE A 210 -9.85 -12.42 -13.73
N GLY A 211 -9.56 -11.89 -14.95
CA GLY A 211 -10.37 -10.86 -15.60
C GLY A 211 -9.98 -9.43 -15.24
N LEU A 212 -9.19 -9.21 -14.19
CA LEU A 212 -8.64 -7.91 -13.81
C LEU A 212 -7.36 -7.61 -14.60
N TYR A 213 -7.23 -6.39 -15.09
CA TYR A 213 -5.98 -5.89 -15.65
C TYR A 213 -5.69 -4.49 -15.10
N CYS A 214 -4.45 -4.26 -14.67
CA CYS A 214 -4.04 -2.96 -14.18
C CYS A 214 -2.78 -2.49 -14.90
N LEU A 215 -2.71 -1.20 -15.21
CA LEU A 215 -1.53 -0.51 -15.73
C LEU A 215 -1.09 0.52 -14.70
N GLY A 216 0.17 0.46 -14.26
CA GLY A 216 0.76 1.39 -13.29
C GLY A 216 1.93 2.17 -13.87
N VAL A 217 2.11 3.41 -13.45
CA VAL A 217 3.31 4.22 -13.74
C VAL A 217 3.82 4.88 -12.44
N PRO A 218 5.15 5.00 -12.26
CA PRO A 218 5.71 5.66 -11.08
C PRO A 218 5.55 7.18 -11.17
N VAL A 219 5.36 7.84 -10.04
CA VAL A 219 5.51 9.29 -9.87
C VAL A 219 6.89 9.54 -9.27
N LEU A 220 7.77 10.14 -10.05
CA LEU A 220 9.18 10.28 -9.69
C LEU A 220 9.46 11.68 -9.13
N ASN A 221 10.37 11.79 -8.17
CA ASN A 221 10.93 13.06 -7.74
C ASN A 221 12.05 13.55 -8.69
N GLY A 222 12.65 14.70 -8.39
CA GLY A 222 13.76 15.27 -9.20
C GLY A 222 15.03 14.41 -9.25
N HIS A 223 15.15 13.37 -8.43
CA HIS A 223 16.27 12.42 -8.42
C HIS A 223 15.97 11.13 -9.17
N GLY A 224 14.76 10.96 -9.73
CA GLY A 224 14.33 9.75 -10.42
C GLY A 224 13.82 8.62 -9.51
N ASN A 225 13.60 8.91 -8.22
CA ASN A 225 13.06 7.97 -7.25
C ASN A 225 11.54 8.12 -7.13
N ALA A 226 10.81 6.97 -7.06
CA ALA A 226 9.38 7.02 -6.87
C ALA A 226 9.01 7.54 -5.48
N VAL A 227 8.16 8.55 -5.45
CA VAL A 227 7.51 9.08 -4.24
C VAL A 227 6.08 8.57 -4.12
N ALA A 228 5.50 8.15 -5.24
CA ALA A 228 4.19 7.53 -5.36
C ALA A 228 4.10 6.74 -6.67
N ALA A 229 2.95 6.14 -6.94
CA ALA A 229 2.60 5.62 -8.26
C ALA A 229 1.13 5.87 -8.55
N ILE A 230 0.74 5.88 -9.83
CA ILE A 230 -0.65 5.92 -10.28
C ILE A 230 -0.98 4.66 -11.07
N SER A 231 -2.21 4.18 -10.97
CA SER A 231 -2.67 3.04 -11.76
C SER A 231 -4.08 3.24 -12.28
N ILE A 232 -4.33 2.71 -13.48
CA ILE A 232 -5.67 2.48 -14.03
C ILE A 232 -5.99 0.99 -13.88
N SER A 233 -7.19 0.65 -13.42
CA SER A 233 -7.59 -0.72 -13.07
C SER A 233 -9.02 -1.00 -13.50
N GLY A 234 -9.23 -2.12 -14.18
CA GLY A 234 -10.55 -2.54 -14.67
C GLY A 234 -10.51 -3.89 -15.36
N PRO A 235 -11.61 -4.29 -15.98
CA PRO A 235 -11.67 -5.51 -16.79
C PRO A 235 -10.61 -5.52 -17.88
N LYS A 236 -9.95 -6.68 -18.07
CA LYS A 236 -8.89 -6.88 -19.07
C LYS A 236 -9.29 -6.41 -20.46
N SER A 237 -10.53 -6.65 -20.88
CA SER A 237 -11.04 -6.28 -22.20
C SER A 237 -11.10 -4.76 -22.45
N ARG A 238 -11.12 -3.94 -21.39
CA ARG A 238 -11.16 -2.48 -21.52
C ARG A 238 -9.83 -1.81 -21.20
N VAL A 239 -9.05 -2.38 -20.27
CA VAL A 239 -7.73 -1.82 -19.92
C VAL A 239 -6.70 -2.22 -20.97
N LYS A 240 -6.67 -3.52 -21.40
CA LYS A 240 -5.78 -4.08 -22.43
C LYS A 240 -6.50 -4.16 -23.77
N ASP A 241 -6.93 -3.04 -24.29
CA ASP A 241 -7.57 -2.89 -25.60
C ASP A 241 -6.60 -2.28 -26.65
N GLU A 242 -7.13 -1.88 -27.77
CA GLU A 242 -6.39 -1.23 -28.89
C GLU A 242 -5.76 0.12 -28.51
N HIS A 243 -6.27 0.80 -27.47
CA HIS A 243 -5.75 2.07 -26.96
C HIS A 243 -4.74 1.92 -25.81
N PHE A 244 -4.20 0.72 -25.60
CA PHE A 244 -3.30 0.46 -24.46
C PHE A 244 -2.05 1.34 -24.43
N GLU A 245 -1.42 1.57 -25.60
CA GLU A 245 -0.25 2.44 -25.72
C GLU A 245 -0.58 3.92 -25.46
N GLU A 246 -1.77 4.36 -25.83
CA GLU A 246 -2.26 5.71 -25.53
C GLU A 246 -2.48 5.88 -24.01
N LYS A 247 -2.99 4.85 -23.34
CA LYS A 247 -3.13 4.84 -21.87
C LYS A 247 -1.78 4.97 -21.19
N ILE A 248 -0.75 4.23 -21.66
CA ILE A 248 0.62 4.36 -21.11
C ILE A 248 1.14 5.79 -21.29
N THR A 249 0.94 6.37 -22.46
CA THR A 249 1.41 7.71 -22.81
C THR A 249 0.74 8.76 -21.91
N LEU A 250 -0.60 8.75 -21.83
CA LEU A 250 -1.34 9.69 -20.97
C LEU A 250 -0.95 9.55 -19.50
N MET A 251 -0.83 8.32 -19.00
CA MET A 251 -0.47 8.10 -17.60
C MET A 251 0.94 8.60 -17.29
N LYS A 252 1.91 8.44 -18.20
CA LYS A 252 3.26 9.01 -18.05
C LYS A 252 3.24 10.53 -18.07
N GLU A 253 2.44 11.16 -18.92
CA GLU A 253 2.26 12.62 -18.97
C GLU A 253 1.66 13.14 -17.67
N ILE A 254 0.60 12.52 -17.18
CA ILE A 254 -0.04 12.88 -15.91
C ILE A 254 0.93 12.70 -14.74
N SER A 255 1.65 11.58 -14.70
CA SER A 255 2.69 11.35 -13.69
C SER A 255 3.75 12.48 -13.67
N ALA A 256 4.24 12.89 -14.85
CA ALA A 256 5.18 13.98 -14.95
C ALA A 256 4.59 15.35 -14.54
N ARG A 257 3.27 15.55 -14.73
CA ARG A 257 2.57 16.76 -14.25
C ARG A 257 2.48 16.72 -12.72
N ILE A 258 2.10 15.60 -12.12
CA ILE A 258 2.08 15.44 -10.66
C ILE A 258 3.48 15.74 -10.08
N THR A 259 4.55 15.21 -10.67
CA THR A 259 5.91 15.48 -10.24
C THR A 259 6.19 16.98 -10.20
N ARG A 260 5.84 17.72 -11.26
CA ARG A 260 6.11 19.17 -11.35
C ARG A 260 5.28 20.01 -10.39
N GLU A 261 4.03 19.63 -10.16
CA GLU A 261 3.09 20.44 -9.37
C GLU A 261 3.21 20.19 -7.87
N VAL A 262 3.69 19.00 -7.47
CA VAL A 262 3.69 18.57 -6.06
C VAL A 262 5.10 18.34 -5.50
N TYR A 263 6.07 17.90 -6.34
CA TYR A 263 7.36 17.42 -5.86
C TYR A 263 8.59 18.22 -6.40
N LEU A 264 8.38 19.22 -7.24
CA LEU A 264 9.39 20.17 -7.73
C LEU A 264 9.02 21.62 -7.44
#